data_ce2c68b05eb25374762fe219ea1eea1b
#
_entry.id   ce2c68b05eb25374762fe219ea1eea1b
#
_cell.length_a   1.000
_cell.length_b   1.000
_cell.length_c   1.000
_cell.angle_alpha   90.00
_cell.angle_beta   90.00
_cell.angle_gamma   90.00
#
_symmetry.space_group_name_H-M   'P 1'
#
loop_
_entity.id
_entity.type
_entity.pdbx_description
1 polymer ?
#
loop_
_entity_poly.entity_id
_entity_poly.type
_entity_poly.pdbx_seq_one_letter_code
_entity_poly.pdbx_strand_id
1 'polypeptide(L)'
;MLERNLIKLYEQSFRENREMAALTDYFKGESFSYYEVAKEVAKLHLMFKEMGLERGDKVALIGRNNTRWCISYIATITYGAVIVPILQDFNPTDVINIINHSESRLLFLGDNFWDDIEGDQIPSIEAAISLTDFHVIYEREGNKCTEYMKNMNANYREAYPRGFTSDDIKYPEIGNDEVCLLNYTSGTTGSSKGVMLTVNNLTGNVTFAMDMTSVKTGEHYFRKGGRTLSFLPLAHAYGCTFDFLTPLACGAHVTLLGRIPSPKILVEAMKQTRPTIVCSVPLILEKVYRKSILPMLEKAPMSIAMRIPLINTAIYSTILSRLMEQFGGCVEIFIVGGAALNAETEDFLRKIKFPITVGYGMTECGPLICFEDPALFKLGSCGRVLPGNLEARIESVDPKNIPGELLIRGEHVMRGYFKNETATDAVLEDGWLHTGDMCTMDEDGTLYIRGRCKNMILSGSGQNIYPEEIEERLNNLYMVAESLVIENGGKLTALVVPDYELANAEGVDMERLPEIMNENLQQLNTMVASYEKVANIVIHREEFVKTPKRSIKRYLYTAERLNLQ
;
A
#
# COMPACT_ATOMS: atom_id res chain seq x y z
N MET A 1 -22.31 -15.60 11.98
CA MET A 1 -22.29 -14.64 10.84
C MET A 1 -21.45 -13.48 11.27
N LEU A 2 -20.42 -13.09 10.51
CA LEU A 2 -19.60 -11.92 10.82
C LEU A 2 -20.46 -10.65 10.81
N GLU A 3 -20.18 -9.74 11.73
CA GLU A 3 -20.84 -8.43 11.75
C GLU A 3 -20.45 -7.63 10.50
N ARG A 4 -21.41 -7.14 9.74
CA ARG A 4 -21.18 -6.39 8.49
C ARG A 4 -21.02 -4.89 8.75
N ASN A 5 -20.37 -4.51 9.84
CA ASN A 5 -20.04 -3.13 10.19
C ASN A 5 -18.70 -3.10 10.91
N LEU A 6 -17.72 -2.35 10.38
CA LEU A 6 -16.35 -2.32 10.88
C LEU A 6 -16.26 -1.93 12.36
N ILE A 7 -17.08 -0.99 12.80
CA ILE A 7 -17.07 -0.50 14.18
C ILE A 7 -17.54 -1.61 15.13
N LYS A 8 -18.55 -2.38 14.73
CA LYS A 8 -19.06 -3.53 15.50
C LYS A 8 -18.06 -4.69 15.48
N LEU A 9 -17.35 -4.90 14.38
CA LEU A 9 -16.24 -5.88 14.34
C LEU A 9 -15.16 -5.55 15.37
N TYR A 10 -14.76 -4.28 15.52
CA TYR A 10 -13.79 -3.88 16.54
C TYR A 10 -14.35 -4.02 17.94
N GLU A 11 -15.61 -3.64 18.18
CA GLU A 11 -16.28 -3.82 19.47
C GLU A 11 -16.24 -5.29 19.89
N GLN A 12 -16.58 -6.20 18.98
CA GLN A 12 -16.54 -7.64 19.21
C GLN A 12 -15.10 -8.14 19.42
N SER A 13 -14.19 -7.81 18.51
CA SER A 13 -12.79 -8.27 18.57
C SER A 13 -12.11 -7.86 19.88
N PHE A 14 -12.29 -6.61 20.32
CA PHE A 14 -11.68 -6.11 21.56
C PHE A 14 -12.25 -6.77 22.82
N ARG A 15 -13.53 -7.16 22.81
CA ARG A 15 -14.14 -7.92 23.90
C ARG A 15 -13.63 -9.36 23.96
N GLU A 16 -13.58 -10.03 22.81
CA GLU A 16 -13.28 -11.46 22.72
C GLU A 16 -11.79 -11.79 22.87
N ASN A 17 -10.89 -10.85 22.54
CA ASN A 17 -9.45 -11.06 22.50
C ASN A 17 -8.68 -10.31 23.61
N ARG A 18 -9.36 -9.87 24.65
CA ARG A 18 -8.90 -8.98 25.73
C ARG A 18 -7.44 -9.13 26.14
N GLU A 19 -7.03 -10.35 26.47
CA GLU A 19 -5.72 -10.67 27.04
C GLU A 19 -4.65 -10.93 25.98
N MET A 20 -5.04 -10.93 24.71
CA MET A 20 -4.10 -11.17 23.61
C MET A 20 -3.33 -9.89 23.28
N ALA A 21 -2.07 -10.04 22.85
CA ALA A 21 -1.31 -8.92 22.29
C ALA A 21 -1.99 -8.43 21.00
N ALA A 22 -2.24 -7.13 20.91
CA ALA A 22 -2.84 -6.46 19.76
C ALA A 22 -1.79 -5.71 18.95
N LEU A 23 -1.06 -4.80 19.58
CA LEU A 23 -0.10 -3.90 18.96
C LEU A 23 1.24 -3.95 19.70
N THR A 24 2.34 -4.02 18.97
CA THR A 24 3.70 -3.92 19.56
C THR A 24 4.57 -3.02 18.70
N ASP A 25 5.23 -2.02 19.31
CA ASP A 25 6.31 -1.26 18.68
C ASP A 25 7.60 -2.09 18.74
N TYR A 26 8.13 -2.47 17.59
CA TYR A 26 9.28 -3.37 17.49
C TYR A 26 10.53 -2.82 18.18
N PHE A 27 10.83 -1.51 18.02
CA PHE A 27 12.06 -0.92 18.55
C PHE A 27 11.93 -0.45 20.00
N LYS A 28 10.74 0.03 20.39
CA LYS A 28 10.51 0.47 21.76
C LYS A 28 10.19 -0.69 22.70
N GLY A 29 9.72 -1.83 22.14
CA GLY A 29 9.24 -2.96 22.93
C GLY A 29 7.92 -2.67 23.66
N GLU A 30 7.27 -1.54 23.36
CA GLU A 30 5.98 -1.18 23.95
C GLU A 30 4.90 -2.05 23.32
N SER A 31 4.16 -2.77 24.14
CA SER A 31 3.12 -3.70 23.68
C SER A 31 1.81 -3.40 24.40
N PHE A 32 0.71 -3.46 23.65
CA PHE A 32 -0.65 -3.31 24.14
C PHE A 32 -1.45 -4.56 23.84
N SER A 33 -2.15 -5.08 24.85
CA SER A 33 -3.22 -6.05 24.65
C SER A 33 -4.45 -5.41 24.01
N TYR A 34 -5.38 -6.22 23.49
CA TYR A 34 -6.67 -5.73 22.97
C TYR A 34 -7.43 -4.90 24.02
N TYR A 35 -7.38 -5.31 25.29
CA TYR A 35 -7.97 -4.56 26.39
C TYR A 35 -7.30 -3.20 26.60
N GLU A 36 -5.97 -3.15 26.56
CA GLU A 36 -5.23 -1.90 26.74
C GLU A 36 -5.47 -0.94 25.56
N VAL A 37 -5.56 -1.44 24.32
CA VAL A 37 -5.97 -0.63 23.18
C VAL A 37 -7.37 -0.04 23.40
N ALA A 38 -8.36 -0.87 23.78
CA ALA A 38 -9.72 -0.40 24.07
C ALA A 38 -9.77 0.66 25.18
N LYS A 39 -8.93 0.50 26.20
CA LYS A 39 -8.79 1.47 27.31
C LYS A 39 -8.22 2.81 26.83
N GLU A 40 -7.17 2.79 26.01
CA GLU A 40 -6.62 4.02 25.45
C GLU A 40 -7.60 4.70 24.48
N VAL A 41 -8.34 3.92 23.67
CA VAL A 41 -9.44 4.42 22.84
C VAL A 41 -10.50 5.12 23.70
N ALA A 42 -10.92 4.51 24.82
CA ALA A 42 -11.89 5.12 25.72
C ALA A 42 -11.40 6.45 26.32
N LYS A 43 -10.12 6.54 26.67
CA LYS A 43 -9.51 7.80 27.14
C LYS A 43 -9.56 8.89 26.06
N LEU A 44 -9.22 8.55 24.82
CA LEU A 44 -9.28 9.49 23.70
C LEU A 44 -10.73 9.91 23.39
N HIS A 45 -11.70 9.01 23.50
CA HIS A 45 -13.12 9.36 23.35
C HIS A 45 -13.59 10.38 24.38
N LEU A 46 -13.14 10.23 25.63
CA LEU A 46 -13.43 11.23 26.68
C LEU A 46 -12.81 12.59 26.33
N MET A 47 -11.57 12.60 25.83
CA MET A 47 -10.91 13.83 25.37
C MET A 47 -11.65 14.45 24.19
N PHE A 48 -12.03 13.67 23.16
CA PHE A 48 -12.77 14.17 22.01
C PHE A 48 -14.09 14.82 22.42
N LYS A 49 -14.79 14.20 23.36
CA LYS A 49 -16.03 14.76 23.93
C LYS A 49 -15.79 16.09 24.65
N GLU A 50 -14.73 16.19 25.47
CA GLU A 50 -14.39 17.41 26.19
C GLU A 50 -13.98 18.55 25.24
N MET A 51 -13.27 18.21 24.16
CA MET A 51 -12.94 19.17 23.11
C MET A 51 -14.14 19.54 22.22
N GLY A 52 -15.31 18.95 22.43
CA GLY A 52 -16.50 19.19 21.62
C GLY A 52 -16.37 18.71 20.17
N LEU A 53 -15.59 17.64 19.93
CA LEU A 53 -15.62 16.98 18.64
C LEU A 53 -16.99 16.37 18.39
N GLU A 54 -17.50 16.59 17.19
CA GLU A 54 -18.76 16.05 16.75
C GLU A 54 -18.58 14.94 15.69
N ARG A 55 -19.64 14.21 15.46
CA ARG A 55 -19.69 13.19 14.39
C ARG A 55 -19.42 13.82 13.03
N GLY A 56 -18.48 13.26 12.28
CA GLY A 56 -18.07 13.78 10.97
C GLY A 56 -16.97 14.84 11.01
N ASP A 57 -16.57 15.33 12.21
CA ASP A 57 -15.38 16.16 12.34
C ASP A 57 -14.14 15.39 11.90
N LYS A 58 -13.16 16.10 11.35
CA LYS A 58 -11.96 15.49 10.81
C LYS A 58 -10.81 15.59 11.80
N VAL A 59 -10.08 14.48 11.90
CA VAL A 59 -8.88 14.34 12.72
C VAL A 59 -7.71 13.98 11.81
N ALA A 60 -6.75 14.88 11.68
CA ALA A 60 -5.54 14.63 10.91
C ALA A 60 -4.55 13.76 11.71
N LEU A 61 -3.85 12.87 11.00
CA LEU A 61 -2.92 11.92 11.60
C LEU A 61 -1.68 11.78 10.71
N ILE A 62 -0.52 12.27 11.18
CA ILE A 62 0.75 12.19 10.46
C ILE A 62 1.86 11.64 11.34
N GLY A 63 2.58 10.63 10.85
CA GLY A 63 3.72 10.06 11.57
C GLY A 63 4.09 8.68 11.08
N ARG A 64 5.17 8.16 11.65
CA ARG A 64 5.60 6.79 11.43
C ARG A 64 4.66 5.82 12.14
N ASN A 65 4.53 4.62 11.59
CA ASN A 65 3.76 3.57 12.24
C ASN A 65 4.26 3.35 13.67
N ASN A 66 3.38 3.51 14.65
CA ASN A 66 3.60 3.18 16.05
C ASN A 66 2.25 2.85 16.71
N THR A 67 2.30 2.36 17.93
CA THR A 67 1.09 1.93 18.65
C THR A 67 0.09 3.05 18.84
N ARG A 68 0.55 4.29 19.13
CA ARG A 68 -0.32 5.46 19.31
C ARG A 68 -0.94 5.96 18.03
N TRP A 69 -0.24 5.82 16.89
CA TRP A 69 -0.82 6.07 15.57
C TRP A 69 -2.05 5.17 15.35
N CYS A 70 -1.91 3.87 15.62
CA CYS A 70 -2.99 2.90 15.50
C CYS A 70 -4.15 3.19 16.47
N ILE A 71 -3.84 3.52 17.73
CA ILE A 71 -4.83 3.85 18.75
C ILE A 71 -5.61 5.12 18.36
N SER A 72 -4.92 6.18 17.89
CA SER A 72 -5.56 7.42 17.42
C SER A 72 -6.49 7.18 16.24
N TYR A 73 -6.06 6.33 15.29
CA TYR A 73 -6.88 5.95 14.15
C TYR A 73 -8.18 5.26 14.60
N ILE A 74 -8.06 4.19 15.41
CA ILE A 74 -9.23 3.45 15.91
C ILE A 74 -10.12 4.35 16.76
N ALA A 75 -9.55 5.17 17.66
CA ALA A 75 -10.33 6.10 18.46
C ALA A 75 -11.16 7.06 17.59
N THR A 76 -10.56 7.58 16.52
CA THR A 76 -11.25 8.52 15.62
C THR A 76 -12.45 7.86 14.92
N ILE A 77 -12.25 6.72 14.28
CA ILE A 77 -13.33 6.08 13.52
C ILE A 77 -14.42 5.49 14.42
N THR A 78 -14.05 4.99 15.61
CA THR A 78 -15.01 4.44 16.57
C THR A 78 -15.75 5.51 17.36
N TYR A 79 -15.28 6.75 17.36
CA TYR A 79 -16.01 7.91 17.88
C TYR A 79 -17.08 8.42 16.90
N GLY A 80 -16.93 8.13 15.61
CA GLY A 80 -17.75 8.65 14.51
C GLY A 80 -17.16 9.91 13.86
N ALA A 81 -15.90 10.22 14.16
CA ALA A 81 -15.14 11.24 13.45
C ALA A 81 -14.47 10.65 12.21
N VAL A 82 -14.01 11.50 11.30
CA VAL A 82 -13.37 11.12 10.04
C VAL A 82 -11.86 11.21 10.21
N ILE A 83 -11.17 10.10 10.04
CA ILE A 83 -9.71 10.08 10.07
C ILE A 83 -9.11 10.58 8.75
N VAL A 84 -8.05 11.40 8.84
CA VAL A 84 -7.30 11.93 7.69
C VAL A 84 -5.84 11.53 7.84
N PRO A 85 -5.47 10.28 7.47
CA PRO A 85 -4.09 9.84 7.55
C PRO A 85 -3.26 10.48 6.44
N ILE A 86 -2.16 11.12 6.81
CA ILE A 86 -1.26 11.84 5.92
C ILE A 86 0.06 11.06 5.83
N LEU A 87 0.50 10.78 4.60
CA LEU A 87 1.78 10.11 4.39
C LEU A 87 2.93 11.00 4.89
N GLN A 88 3.82 10.40 5.68
CA GLN A 88 4.99 11.08 6.24
C GLN A 88 5.98 11.63 5.18
N ASP A 89 5.90 11.11 3.95
CA ASP A 89 6.76 11.49 2.83
C ASP A 89 6.20 12.68 2.02
N PHE A 90 5.06 13.26 2.42
CA PHE A 90 4.60 14.53 1.87
C PHE A 90 5.49 15.67 2.39
N ASN A 91 5.75 16.66 1.52
CA ASN A 91 6.44 17.87 1.96
C ASN A 91 5.53 18.73 2.88
N PRO A 92 6.09 19.62 3.70
CA PRO A 92 5.31 20.44 4.63
C PRO A 92 4.17 21.22 3.99
N THR A 93 4.37 21.76 2.80
CA THR A 93 3.34 22.52 2.05
C THR A 93 2.15 21.61 1.71
N ASP A 94 2.39 20.39 1.25
CA ASP A 94 1.32 19.42 0.96
C ASP A 94 0.59 19.01 2.24
N VAL A 95 1.31 18.81 3.36
CA VAL A 95 0.71 18.50 4.67
C VAL A 95 -0.23 19.61 5.13
N ILE A 96 0.23 20.87 5.10
CA ILE A 96 -0.57 22.04 5.45
C ILE A 96 -1.82 22.16 4.55
N ASN A 97 -1.65 21.96 3.24
CA ASN A 97 -2.75 21.99 2.28
C ASN A 97 -3.79 20.89 2.56
N ILE A 98 -3.36 19.68 2.93
CA ILE A 98 -4.26 18.58 3.27
C ILE A 98 -5.03 18.89 4.55
N ILE A 99 -4.36 19.38 5.59
CA ILE A 99 -5.00 19.75 6.87
C ILE A 99 -6.06 20.83 6.62
N ASN A 100 -5.72 21.87 5.87
CA ASN A 100 -6.63 22.97 5.58
C ASN A 100 -7.79 22.56 4.66
N HIS A 101 -7.52 21.77 3.60
CA HIS A 101 -8.55 21.30 2.70
C HIS A 101 -9.54 20.36 3.40
N SER A 102 -9.04 19.47 4.28
CA SER A 102 -9.87 18.56 5.06
C SER A 102 -10.66 19.26 6.16
N GLU A 103 -10.26 20.48 6.58
CA GLU A 103 -10.81 21.20 7.73
C GLU A 103 -10.69 20.38 9.02
N SER A 104 -9.54 19.73 9.20
CA SER A 104 -9.28 18.95 10.40
C SER A 104 -9.26 19.84 11.64
N ARG A 105 -9.92 19.42 12.71
CA ARG A 105 -10.00 20.14 14.00
C ARG A 105 -8.90 19.71 14.98
N LEU A 106 -8.48 18.46 14.89
CA LEU A 106 -7.45 17.88 15.75
C LEU A 106 -6.34 17.29 14.89
N LEU A 107 -5.11 17.37 15.37
CA LEU A 107 -3.93 16.81 14.71
C LEU A 107 -3.17 15.89 15.67
N PHE A 108 -3.03 14.60 15.31
CA PHE A 108 -2.04 13.73 15.91
C PHE A 108 -0.80 13.67 15.02
N LEU A 109 0.40 13.90 15.58
CA LEU A 109 1.61 13.92 14.77
C LEU A 109 2.83 13.36 15.50
N GLY A 110 3.81 12.89 14.74
CA GLY A 110 5.17 12.66 15.22
C GLY A 110 5.85 14.00 15.49
N ASP A 111 6.55 14.13 16.61
CA ASP A 111 7.09 15.41 17.10
C ASP A 111 7.95 16.15 16.08
N ASN A 112 8.73 15.40 15.28
CA ASN A 112 9.59 15.95 14.24
C ASN A 112 8.84 16.62 13.07
N PHE A 113 7.52 16.45 12.95
CA PHE A 113 6.75 17.12 11.90
C PHE A 113 6.27 18.51 12.33
N TRP A 114 6.28 18.82 13.63
CA TRP A 114 5.83 20.12 14.13
C TRP A 114 6.80 21.25 13.80
N ASP A 115 8.09 20.96 13.71
CA ASP A 115 9.12 21.96 13.41
C ASP A 115 8.94 22.62 12.03
N ASP A 116 8.24 21.95 11.12
CA ASP A 116 7.96 22.38 9.76
C ASP A 116 6.55 23.01 9.58
N ILE A 117 5.74 23.09 10.67
CA ILE A 117 4.34 23.54 10.62
C ILE A 117 4.12 24.61 11.68
N GLU A 118 3.71 25.80 11.26
CA GLU A 118 3.30 26.86 12.17
C GLU A 118 1.78 26.83 12.42
N GLY A 119 1.35 27.01 13.68
CA GLY A 119 -0.07 26.93 14.05
C GLY A 119 -0.98 27.89 13.28
N ASP A 120 -0.45 29.04 12.83
CA ASP A 120 -1.18 30.03 12.05
C ASP A 120 -1.44 29.57 10.61
N GLN A 121 -0.64 28.63 10.08
CA GLN A 121 -0.83 28.04 8.76
C GLN A 121 -1.95 26.99 8.72
N ILE A 122 -2.40 26.51 9.86
CA ILE A 122 -3.45 25.49 10.03
C ILE A 122 -4.59 26.00 10.93
N PRO A 123 -5.33 27.03 10.49
CA PRO A 123 -6.28 27.75 11.32
C PRO A 123 -7.45 26.92 11.88
N SER A 124 -7.78 25.78 11.27
CA SER A 124 -8.83 24.87 11.76
C SER A 124 -8.38 23.98 12.93
N ILE A 125 -7.07 23.79 13.14
CA ILE A 125 -6.55 22.93 14.20
C ILE A 125 -6.70 23.63 15.55
N GLU A 126 -7.40 22.98 16.47
CA GLU A 126 -7.62 23.41 17.85
C GLU A 126 -6.53 22.90 18.79
N ALA A 127 -6.02 21.69 18.57
CA ALA A 127 -4.88 21.13 19.28
C ALA A 127 -4.07 20.17 18.43
N ALA A 128 -2.76 20.09 18.70
CA ALA A 128 -1.85 19.12 18.13
C ALA A 128 -1.24 18.26 19.25
N ILE A 129 -1.31 16.93 19.08
CA ILE A 129 -0.96 15.93 20.10
C ILE A 129 0.13 15.01 19.57
N SER A 130 1.18 14.81 20.36
CA SER A 130 2.29 13.93 20.04
C SER A 130 1.90 12.46 19.96
N LEU A 131 2.40 11.76 18.96
CA LEU A 131 2.35 10.30 18.88
C LEU A 131 3.45 9.60 19.71
N THR A 132 4.29 10.36 20.43
CA THR A 132 5.33 9.80 21.29
C THR A 132 4.75 9.32 22.60
N ASP A 133 3.89 10.12 23.25
CA ASP A 133 3.32 9.85 24.57
C ASP A 133 1.96 10.54 24.82
N PHE A 134 1.36 11.10 23.77
CA PHE A 134 0.14 11.89 23.81
C PHE A 134 0.25 13.24 24.57
N HIS A 135 1.45 13.83 24.74
CA HIS A 135 1.53 15.21 25.21
C HIS A 135 1.00 16.20 24.17
N VAL A 136 0.50 17.34 24.65
CA VAL A 136 0.00 18.40 23.78
C VAL A 136 1.19 19.26 23.32
N ILE A 137 1.41 19.32 22.00
CA ILE A 137 2.46 20.12 21.37
C ILE A 137 1.97 21.55 21.15
N TYR A 138 0.72 21.69 20.71
CA TYR A 138 0.10 22.97 20.40
C TYR A 138 -1.36 22.96 20.85
N GLU A 139 -1.81 24.10 21.35
CA GLU A 139 -3.19 24.34 21.73
C GLU A 139 -3.57 25.78 21.35
N ARG A 140 -4.68 25.93 20.65
CA ARG A 140 -5.23 27.25 20.31
C ARG A 140 -5.83 27.90 21.53
N GLU A 141 -5.71 29.23 21.63
CA GLU A 141 -6.27 30.02 22.73
C GLU A 141 -7.77 29.73 22.90
N GLY A 142 -8.15 29.47 24.16
CA GLY A 142 -9.53 29.11 24.54
C GLY A 142 -9.86 27.61 24.51
N ASN A 143 -8.99 26.75 23.99
CA ASN A 143 -9.13 25.29 24.08
C ASN A 143 -8.65 24.78 25.46
N LYS A 144 -9.06 23.59 25.84
CA LYS A 144 -8.74 22.97 27.15
C LYS A 144 -8.04 21.61 27.04
N CYS A 145 -7.48 21.32 25.87
CA CYS A 145 -6.85 20.03 25.60
C CYS A 145 -5.69 19.75 26.57
N THR A 146 -4.82 20.74 26.82
CA THR A 146 -3.68 20.62 27.73
C THR A 146 -4.13 20.33 29.17
N GLU A 147 -5.14 21.02 29.66
CA GLU A 147 -5.71 20.79 31.01
C GLU A 147 -6.30 19.39 31.09
N TYR A 148 -7.09 19.00 30.09
CA TYR A 148 -7.71 17.68 30.05
C TYR A 148 -6.66 16.56 30.00
N MET A 149 -5.65 16.68 29.16
CA MET A 149 -4.60 15.67 29.02
C MET A 149 -3.78 15.49 30.31
N LYS A 150 -3.49 16.58 31.04
CA LYS A 150 -2.87 16.50 32.37
C LYS A 150 -3.72 15.70 33.36
N ASN A 151 -5.04 15.84 33.29
CA ASN A 151 -5.99 15.18 34.17
C ASN A 151 -6.57 13.88 33.64
N MET A 152 -6.14 13.43 32.48
CA MET A 152 -6.74 12.29 31.73
C MET A 152 -6.96 11.05 32.62
N ASN A 153 -5.98 10.66 33.41
CA ASN A 153 -6.13 9.49 34.28
C ASN A 153 -7.14 9.70 35.44
N ALA A 154 -7.33 10.94 35.88
CA ALA A 154 -8.35 11.27 36.89
C ALA A 154 -9.74 11.24 36.25
N ASN A 155 -9.91 11.91 35.10
CA ASN A 155 -11.14 11.95 34.32
C ASN A 155 -11.58 10.53 33.90
N TYR A 156 -10.61 9.69 33.51
CA TYR A 156 -10.87 8.29 33.17
C TYR A 156 -11.39 7.48 34.40
N ARG A 157 -10.79 7.64 35.58
CA ARG A 157 -11.27 6.96 36.80
C ARG A 157 -12.66 7.44 37.22
N GLU A 158 -12.97 8.72 37.03
CA GLU A 158 -14.29 9.28 37.27
C GLU A 158 -15.34 8.70 36.32
N ALA A 159 -15.00 8.57 35.02
CA ALA A 159 -15.88 7.96 34.00
C ALA A 159 -16.10 6.46 34.25
N TYR A 160 -15.09 5.77 34.80
CA TYR A 160 -15.11 4.31 35.04
C TYR A 160 -14.78 3.99 36.50
N PRO A 161 -15.64 4.35 37.47
CA PRO A 161 -15.35 4.24 38.92
C PRO A 161 -15.25 2.79 39.41
N ARG A 162 -15.82 1.85 38.68
CA ARG A 162 -15.72 0.38 38.94
C ARG A 162 -14.60 -0.31 38.17
N GLY A 163 -13.74 0.47 37.50
CA GLY A 163 -12.79 -0.01 36.52
C GLY A 163 -13.42 -0.25 35.13
N PHE A 164 -12.58 -0.23 34.13
CA PHE A 164 -12.98 -0.49 32.72
C PHE A 164 -13.14 -1.99 32.49
N THR A 165 -14.24 -2.42 31.93
CA THR A 165 -14.59 -3.82 31.72
C THR A 165 -14.92 -4.09 30.26
N SER A 166 -15.12 -5.35 29.88
CA SER A 166 -15.57 -5.71 28.52
C SER A 166 -16.93 -5.09 28.17
N ASP A 167 -17.78 -4.87 29.17
CA ASP A 167 -19.11 -4.27 28.96
C ASP A 167 -19.02 -2.78 28.61
N ASP A 168 -17.92 -2.13 28.96
CA ASP A 168 -17.65 -0.73 28.64
C ASP A 168 -17.10 -0.55 27.22
N ILE A 169 -16.66 -1.62 26.58
CA ILE A 169 -16.24 -1.62 25.16
C ILE A 169 -17.50 -1.54 24.28
N LYS A 170 -18.02 -0.34 24.17
CA LYS A 170 -19.18 -0.01 23.36
C LYS A 170 -18.92 1.27 22.59
N TYR A 171 -19.19 1.23 21.30
CA TYR A 171 -19.04 2.38 20.44
C TYR A 171 -20.40 2.90 19.96
N PRO A 172 -20.53 4.19 19.62
CA PRO A 172 -21.74 4.74 19.02
C PRO A 172 -22.18 3.93 17.80
N GLU A 173 -23.46 3.94 17.49
CA GLU A 173 -23.95 3.40 16.25
C GLU A 173 -23.56 4.32 15.09
N ILE A 174 -22.70 3.82 14.21
CA ILE A 174 -22.19 4.52 13.02
C ILE A 174 -22.66 3.74 11.80
N GLY A 175 -23.41 4.42 10.93
CA GLY A 175 -23.98 3.80 9.74
C GLY A 175 -22.93 3.42 8.71
N ASN A 176 -23.20 2.39 7.93
CA ASN A 176 -22.30 1.92 6.89
C ASN A 176 -22.08 2.93 5.75
N ASP A 177 -23.00 3.85 5.54
CA ASP A 177 -22.94 4.92 4.53
C ASP A 177 -22.16 6.16 5.00
N GLU A 178 -21.77 6.23 6.28
CA GLU A 178 -21.02 7.36 6.79
C GLU A 178 -19.55 7.33 6.37
N VAL A 179 -19.04 8.49 5.96
CA VAL A 179 -17.62 8.67 5.67
C VAL A 179 -16.84 8.59 6.97
N CYS A 180 -15.87 7.69 7.04
CA CYS A 180 -15.00 7.51 8.21
C CYS A 180 -13.53 7.76 7.89
N LEU A 181 -13.17 7.86 6.61
CA LEU A 181 -11.79 8.04 6.16
C LEU A 181 -11.72 9.01 4.98
N LEU A 182 -10.85 10.00 5.06
CA LEU A 182 -10.37 10.81 3.94
C LEU A 182 -8.93 10.46 3.63
N ASN A 183 -8.70 9.70 2.56
CA ASN A 183 -7.35 9.31 2.16
C ASN A 183 -6.88 10.15 0.97
N TYR A 184 -5.85 10.97 1.18
CA TYR A 184 -5.33 11.84 0.14
C TYR A 184 -4.39 11.12 -0.81
N THR A 185 -4.65 11.27 -2.11
CA THR A 185 -3.80 10.74 -3.18
C THR A 185 -3.03 11.86 -3.83
N SER A 186 -1.73 11.62 -4.10
CA SER A 186 -0.95 12.54 -4.92
C SER A 186 -1.47 12.50 -6.36
N GLY A 187 -2.29 13.48 -6.73
CA GLY A 187 -2.80 13.60 -8.10
C GLY A 187 -1.64 13.76 -9.09
N THR A 188 -1.77 13.14 -10.25
CA THR A 188 -0.80 13.30 -11.36
C THR A 188 -0.82 14.71 -11.96
N THR A 189 -1.82 15.53 -11.60
CA THR A 189 -2.00 16.92 -12.02
C THR A 189 -1.48 17.96 -11.01
N GLY A 190 -0.82 17.51 -9.90
CA GLY A 190 -0.17 18.38 -8.93
C GLY A 190 -0.99 18.74 -7.69
N SER A 191 -2.30 18.54 -7.65
CA SER A 191 -3.12 18.73 -6.45
C SER A 191 -3.57 17.38 -5.85
N SER A 192 -3.38 17.20 -4.54
CA SER A 192 -3.85 16.02 -3.84
C SER A 192 -5.37 15.99 -3.77
N LYS A 193 -5.99 14.82 -4.04
CA LYS A 193 -7.44 14.63 -3.94
C LYS A 193 -7.77 13.79 -2.70
N GLY A 194 -8.74 14.23 -1.90
CA GLY A 194 -9.23 13.50 -0.73
C GLY A 194 -10.29 12.48 -1.12
N VAL A 195 -9.94 11.20 -1.14
CA VAL A 195 -10.86 10.09 -1.42
C VAL A 195 -11.75 9.85 -0.20
N MET A 196 -13.06 9.96 -0.35
CA MET A 196 -14.05 9.71 0.71
C MET A 196 -14.39 8.23 0.78
N LEU A 197 -13.97 7.56 1.85
CA LEU A 197 -14.32 6.17 2.11
C LEU A 197 -15.29 6.06 3.28
N THR A 198 -16.35 5.29 3.07
CA THR A 198 -17.38 5.03 4.07
C THR A 198 -17.01 3.85 4.95
N VAL A 199 -17.74 3.69 6.05
CA VAL A 199 -17.63 2.50 6.90
C VAL A 199 -17.87 1.23 6.07
N ASN A 200 -18.82 1.24 5.12
CA ASN A 200 -19.07 0.09 4.24
C ASN A 200 -17.90 -0.26 3.33
N ASN A 201 -17.24 0.76 2.74
CA ASN A 201 -16.08 0.51 1.88
C ASN A 201 -14.97 -0.23 2.64
N LEU A 202 -14.69 0.20 3.90
CA LEU A 202 -13.70 -0.46 4.75
C LEU A 202 -14.20 -1.82 5.27
N THR A 203 -15.48 -1.93 5.63
CA THR A 203 -16.10 -3.19 6.06
C THR A 203 -15.98 -4.26 4.99
N GLY A 204 -16.33 -3.93 3.74
CA GLY A 204 -16.21 -4.86 2.60
C GLY A 204 -14.79 -5.40 2.44
N ASN A 205 -13.79 -4.51 2.45
CA ASN A 205 -12.38 -4.90 2.35
C ASN A 205 -11.92 -5.78 3.51
N VAL A 206 -12.26 -5.41 4.76
CA VAL A 206 -11.85 -6.14 5.97
C VAL A 206 -12.53 -7.50 6.04
N THR A 207 -13.84 -7.58 5.82
CA THR A 207 -14.58 -8.86 5.86
C THR A 207 -14.16 -9.79 4.74
N PHE A 208 -13.92 -9.28 3.53
CA PHE A 208 -13.34 -10.09 2.46
C PHE A 208 -12.00 -10.70 2.88
N ALA A 209 -11.10 -9.88 3.45
CA ALA A 209 -9.79 -10.38 3.89
C ALA A 209 -9.91 -11.41 5.03
N MET A 210 -10.83 -11.23 5.98
CA MET A 210 -11.12 -12.21 7.03
C MET A 210 -11.65 -13.54 6.47
N ASP A 211 -12.39 -13.49 5.37
CA ASP A 211 -12.95 -14.68 4.69
C ASP A 211 -11.95 -15.35 3.75
N MET A 212 -10.78 -14.73 3.46
CA MET A 212 -9.74 -15.33 2.63
C MET A 212 -9.23 -16.64 3.23
N THR A 213 -9.46 -17.74 2.50
CA THR A 213 -9.16 -19.09 2.95
C THR A 213 -8.10 -19.74 2.06
N SER A 214 -7.13 -20.39 2.67
CA SER A 214 -6.12 -21.16 1.96
C SER A 214 -6.72 -22.39 1.27
N VAL A 215 -6.58 -22.48 -0.03
CA VAL A 215 -7.00 -23.66 -0.81
C VAL A 215 -6.30 -24.94 -0.34
N LYS A 216 -5.08 -24.82 0.18
CA LYS A 216 -4.29 -25.97 0.64
C LYS A 216 -4.71 -26.51 1.99
N THR A 217 -5.04 -25.63 2.94
CA THR A 217 -5.30 -26.01 4.34
C THR A 217 -6.77 -25.89 4.74
N GLY A 218 -7.55 -25.11 4.01
CA GLY A 218 -8.92 -24.77 4.39
C GLY A 218 -9.02 -23.77 5.55
N GLU A 219 -7.90 -23.23 6.02
CA GLU A 219 -7.86 -22.25 7.11
C GLU A 219 -7.86 -20.83 6.59
N HIS A 220 -8.48 -19.91 7.34
CA HIS A 220 -8.41 -18.48 7.03
C HIS A 220 -6.99 -17.97 7.23
N TYR A 221 -6.51 -17.13 6.31
CA TYR A 221 -5.23 -16.46 6.46
C TYR A 221 -5.27 -15.45 7.61
N PHE A 222 -6.28 -14.58 7.62
CA PHE A 222 -6.52 -13.64 8.71
C PHE A 222 -7.39 -14.30 9.78
N ARG A 223 -6.78 -14.64 10.90
CA ARG A 223 -7.45 -15.35 11.99
C ARG A 223 -6.91 -14.98 13.37
N LYS A 224 -7.65 -15.32 14.39
CA LYS A 224 -7.25 -15.16 15.79
C LYS A 224 -5.89 -15.82 16.05
N GLY A 225 -4.99 -15.07 16.68
CA GLY A 225 -3.62 -15.51 16.95
C GLY A 225 -2.66 -15.46 15.76
N GLY A 226 -3.12 -15.01 14.58
CA GLY A 226 -2.25 -14.65 13.47
C GLY A 226 -1.27 -13.54 13.84
N ARG A 227 -0.22 -13.37 13.06
CA ARG A 227 0.83 -12.37 13.30
C ARG A 227 1.18 -11.66 12.01
N THR A 228 1.28 -10.33 12.09
CA THR A 228 1.77 -9.49 10.98
C THR A 228 2.96 -8.65 11.43
N LEU A 229 3.86 -8.35 10.51
CA LEU A 229 4.91 -7.35 10.68
C LEU A 229 4.61 -6.20 9.74
N SER A 230 4.14 -5.08 10.30
CA SER A 230 3.79 -3.88 9.54
C SER A 230 5.03 -3.02 9.32
N PHE A 231 5.46 -2.93 8.07
CA PHE A 231 6.56 -2.05 7.63
C PHE A 231 6.15 -1.14 6.46
N LEU A 232 4.98 -1.36 5.87
CA LEU A 232 4.39 -0.44 4.89
C LEU A 232 3.79 0.77 5.61
N PRO A 233 3.79 1.97 5.01
CA PRO A 233 3.13 3.13 5.60
C PRO A 233 1.64 2.87 5.84
N LEU A 234 1.18 2.98 7.09
CA LEU A 234 -0.25 2.78 7.43
C LEU A 234 -1.14 3.93 6.95
N ALA A 235 -0.59 5.09 6.62
CA ALA A 235 -1.34 6.14 5.94
C ALA A 235 -1.67 5.81 4.48
N HIS A 236 -1.09 4.73 3.92
CA HIS A 236 -1.44 4.20 2.61
C HIS A 236 -2.52 3.12 2.75
N ALA A 237 -3.59 3.19 1.94
CA ALA A 237 -4.76 2.31 2.04
C ALA A 237 -4.40 0.80 2.09
N TYR A 238 -3.40 0.34 1.33
CA TYR A 238 -2.97 -1.05 1.31
C TYR A 238 -2.42 -1.51 2.67
N GLY A 239 -1.41 -0.81 3.22
CA GLY A 239 -0.86 -1.11 4.53
C GLY A 239 -1.90 -0.93 5.65
N CYS A 240 -2.72 0.14 5.57
CA CYS A 240 -3.79 0.38 6.53
C CYS A 240 -4.73 -0.80 6.65
N THR A 241 -5.28 -1.26 5.53
CA THR A 241 -6.30 -2.31 5.53
C THR A 241 -5.75 -3.68 5.92
N PHE A 242 -4.61 -4.10 5.34
CA PHE A 242 -4.15 -5.48 5.48
C PHE A 242 -3.07 -5.71 6.55
N ASP A 243 -2.28 -4.68 6.93
CA ASP A 243 -1.31 -4.79 8.04
C ASP A 243 -1.88 -4.34 9.38
N PHE A 244 -3.04 -3.64 9.40
CA PHE A 244 -3.56 -3.03 10.61
C PHE A 244 -5.06 -3.31 10.84
N LEU A 245 -5.96 -2.82 9.96
CA LEU A 245 -7.40 -2.89 10.21
C LEU A 245 -7.91 -4.34 10.27
N THR A 246 -7.58 -5.16 9.28
CA THR A 246 -8.01 -6.57 9.23
C THR A 246 -7.41 -7.40 10.36
N PRO A 247 -6.09 -7.36 10.64
CA PRO A 247 -5.52 -8.07 11.78
C PRO A 247 -6.20 -7.75 13.11
N LEU A 248 -6.47 -6.48 13.40
CA LEU A 248 -7.17 -6.10 14.63
C LEU A 248 -8.62 -6.59 14.66
N ALA A 249 -9.32 -6.62 13.53
CA ALA A 249 -10.69 -7.10 13.46
C ALA A 249 -10.79 -8.60 13.75
N CYS A 250 -9.78 -9.40 13.39
CA CYS A 250 -9.80 -10.87 13.57
C CYS A 250 -9.06 -11.39 14.82
N GLY A 251 -8.50 -10.53 15.67
CA GLY A 251 -7.78 -10.98 16.87
C GLY A 251 -6.34 -11.41 16.60
N ALA A 252 -5.69 -10.85 15.57
CA ALA A 252 -4.28 -11.09 15.27
C ALA A 252 -3.38 -10.05 15.95
N HIS A 253 -2.08 -10.35 16.05
CA HIS A 253 -1.07 -9.47 16.62
C HIS A 253 -0.34 -8.69 15.53
N VAL A 254 -0.30 -7.37 15.64
CA VAL A 254 0.40 -6.47 14.73
C VAL A 254 1.68 -5.96 15.38
N THR A 255 2.83 -6.27 14.81
CA THR A 255 4.11 -5.68 15.20
C THR A 255 4.48 -4.55 14.22
N LEU A 256 4.71 -3.36 14.75
CA LEU A 256 4.94 -2.14 13.99
C LEU A 256 6.45 -1.85 13.92
N LEU A 257 7.01 -1.82 12.71
CA LEU A 257 8.45 -1.57 12.53
C LEU A 257 8.81 -0.08 12.60
N GLY A 258 7.85 0.80 12.34
CA GLY A 258 7.93 2.25 12.57
C GLY A 258 8.90 3.03 11.70
N ARG A 259 9.68 2.38 10.83
CA ARG A 259 10.63 3.01 9.89
C ARG A 259 10.83 2.15 8.66
N ILE A 260 11.31 2.77 7.58
CA ILE A 260 11.69 2.03 6.37
C ILE A 260 12.84 1.09 6.74
N PRO A 261 12.66 -0.24 6.61
CA PRO A 261 13.66 -1.20 7.04
C PRO A 261 14.80 -1.31 6.03
N SER A 262 16.05 -1.37 6.52
CA SER A 262 17.12 -1.97 5.72
C SER A 262 16.85 -3.48 5.57
N PRO A 263 17.38 -4.15 4.53
CA PRO A 263 17.19 -5.59 4.36
C PRO A 263 17.59 -6.42 5.61
N LYS A 264 18.66 -6.02 6.28
CA LYS A 264 19.14 -6.68 7.51
C LYS A 264 18.13 -6.55 8.65
N ILE A 265 17.59 -5.35 8.88
CA ILE A 265 16.60 -5.10 9.93
C ILE A 265 15.31 -5.85 9.63
N LEU A 266 14.88 -5.86 8.36
CA LEU A 266 13.67 -6.57 7.95
C LEU A 266 13.78 -8.07 8.23
N VAL A 267 14.87 -8.71 7.81
CA VAL A 267 15.10 -10.14 8.05
C VAL A 267 15.16 -10.46 9.56
N GLU A 268 15.82 -9.61 10.35
CA GLU A 268 15.89 -9.79 11.80
C GLU A 268 14.49 -9.68 12.45
N ALA A 269 13.72 -8.66 12.08
CA ALA A 269 12.35 -8.48 12.55
C ALA A 269 11.44 -9.64 12.14
N MET A 270 11.53 -10.12 10.89
CA MET A 270 10.79 -11.29 10.42
C MET A 270 11.10 -12.54 11.24
N LYS A 271 12.38 -12.79 11.55
CA LYS A 271 12.80 -13.95 12.36
C LYS A 271 12.28 -13.88 13.80
N GLN A 272 12.24 -12.68 14.38
CA GLN A 272 11.76 -12.47 15.76
C GLN A 272 10.24 -12.54 15.86
N THR A 273 9.53 -11.88 14.95
CA THR A 273 8.06 -11.77 14.99
C THR A 273 7.36 -12.98 14.39
N ARG A 274 8.04 -13.73 13.49
CA ARG A 274 7.54 -14.93 12.82
C ARG A 274 6.14 -14.71 12.22
N PRO A 275 5.97 -13.74 11.31
CA PRO A 275 4.66 -13.41 10.77
C PRO A 275 4.05 -14.60 10.02
N THR A 276 2.72 -14.72 10.09
CA THR A 276 1.95 -15.69 9.29
C THR A 276 1.50 -15.09 7.96
N ILE A 277 1.30 -13.78 7.96
CA ILE A 277 0.92 -12.99 6.78
C ILE A 277 1.96 -11.88 6.60
N VAL A 278 2.37 -11.67 5.36
CA VAL A 278 3.29 -10.58 5.00
C VAL A 278 2.68 -9.80 3.83
N CYS A 279 2.42 -8.52 4.06
CA CYS A 279 2.09 -7.57 3.00
C CYS A 279 3.35 -6.82 2.58
N SER A 280 3.62 -6.75 1.28
CA SER A 280 4.86 -6.20 0.76
C SER A 280 4.66 -5.48 -0.57
N VAL A 281 5.71 -4.80 -1.00
CA VAL A 281 5.84 -4.24 -2.34
C VAL A 281 6.83 -5.05 -3.17
N PRO A 282 6.73 -5.05 -4.52
CA PRO A 282 7.59 -5.83 -5.42
C PRO A 282 9.07 -5.71 -5.13
N LEU A 283 9.53 -4.48 -4.92
CA LEU A 283 10.95 -4.12 -4.74
C LEU A 283 11.69 -4.99 -3.71
N ILE A 284 11.00 -5.44 -2.65
CA ILE A 284 11.64 -6.26 -1.60
C ILE A 284 12.00 -7.64 -2.14
N LEU A 285 11.06 -8.32 -2.79
CA LEU A 285 11.29 -9.65 -3.37
C LEU A 285 12.24 -9.60 -4.56
N GLU A 286 12.12 -8.57 -5.40
CA GLU A 286 13.00 -8.35 -6.53
C GLU A 286 14.46 -8.14 -6.09
N LYS A 287 14.69 -7.36 -5.03
CA LYS A 287 16.03 -7.20 -4.46
C LYS A 287 16.58 -8.51 -3.89
N VAL A 288 15.76 -9.30 -3.22
CA VAL A 288 16.17 -10.63 -2.71
C VAL A 288 16.52 -11.54 -3.89
N TYR A 289 15.69 -11.60 -4.92
CA TYR A 289 15.93 -12.40 -6.11
C TYR A 289 17.21 -11.96 -6.84
N ARG A 290 17.29 -10.71 -7.26
CA ARG A 290 18.41 -10.19 -8.09
C ARG A 290 19.74 -10.12 -7.35
N LYS A 291 19.76 -9.71 -6.06
CA LYS A 291 21.02 -9.55 -5.32
C LYS A 291 21.52 -10.83 -4.64
N SER A 292 20.65 -11.78 -4.34
CA SER A 292 21.03 -12.96 -3.56
C SER A 292 20.86 -14.28 -4.30
N ILE A 293 19.76 -14.44 -5.04
CA ILE A 293 19.40 -15.73 -5.64
C ILE A 293 19.97 -15.87 -7.05
N LEU A 294 19.69 -14.92 -7.93
CA LEU A 294 20.10 -14.98 -9.34
C LEU A 294 21.62 -15.15 -9.51
N PRO A 295 22.49 -14.35 -8.84
CA PRO A 295 23.93 -14.53 -8.98
C PRO A 295 24.45 -15.89 -8.48
N MET A 296 23.74 -16.50 -7.53
CA MET A 296 24.07 -17.86 -7.06
C MET A 296 23.69 -18.91 -8.12
N LEU A 297 22.56 -18.73 -8.81
CA LEU A 297 22.07 -19.67 -9.83
C LEU A 297 22.91 -19.62 -11.13
N GLU A 298 23.44 -18.46 -11.49
CA GLU A 298 24.21 -18.24 -12.72
C GLU A 298 25.66 -18.75 -12.62
N LYS A 299 26.23 -18.83 -11.40
CA LYS A 299 27.60 -19.30 -11.21
C LYS A 299 27.73 -20.80 -11.45
N ALA A 300 28.77 -21.21 -12.17
CA ALA A 300 29.17 -22.61 -12.22
C ALA A 300 29.71 -23.07 -10.85
N PRO A 301 29.40 -24.29 -10.37
CA PRO A 301 28.68 -25.39 -11.05
C PRO A 301 27.15 -25.35 -10.93
N MET A 302 26.57 -24.33 -10.23
CA MET A 302 25.13 -24.26 -9.96
C MET A 302 24.32 -24.17 -11.27
N SER A 303 24.72 -23.35 -12.23
CA SER A 303 24.05 -23.21 -13.52
C SER A 303 23.99 -24.51 -14.33
N ILE A 304 24.99 -25.39 -14.16
CA ILE A 304 25.01 -26.73 -14.77
C ILE A 304 24.04 -27.66 -14.02
N ALA A 305 24.07 -27.63 -12.69
CA ALA A 305 23.20 -28.46 -11.84
C ALA A 305 21.70 -28.14 -12.08
N MET A 306 21.37 -26.88 -12.34
CA MET A 306 20.00 -26.44 -12.64
C MET A 306 19.41 -27.06 -13.92
N ARG A 307 20.24 -27.55 -14.83
CA ARG A 307 19.78 -28.23 -16.07
C ARG A 307 19.35 -29.69 -15.84
N ILE A 308 19.62 -30.25 -14.66
CA ILE A 308 19.32 -31.65 -14.32
C ILE A 308 18.01 -31.68 -13.50
N PRO A 309 16.91 -32.29 -14.00
CA PRO A 309 15.57 -32.16 -13.42
C PRO A 309 15.44 -32.55 -11.93
N LEU A 310 16.10 -33.62 -11.49
CA LEU A 310 16.05 -34.04 -10.07
C LEU A 310 16.89 -33.15 -9.17
N ILE A 311 18.00 -32.63 -9.68
CA ILE A 311 18.92 -31.76 -8.93
C ILE A 311 18.30 -30.37 -8.80
N ASN A 312 17.70 -29.83 -9.85
CA ASN A 312 17.05 -28.51 -9.79
C ASN A 312 15.90 -28.50 -8.79
N THR A 313 15.11 -29.59 -8.68
CA THR A 313 14.04 -29.71 -7.69
C THR A 313 14.60 -29.66 -6.25
N ALA A 314 15.70 -30.33 -5.98
CA ALA A 314 16.37 -30.29 -4.68
C ALA A 314 16.94 -28.90 -4.36
N ILE A 315 17.52 -28.22 -5.38
CA ILE A 315 18.00 -26.83 -5.27
C ILE A 315 16.84 -25.89 -4.95
N TYR A 316 15.73 -25.96 -5.68
CA TYR A 316 14.53 -25.16 -5.45
C TYR A 316 13.96 -25.36 -4.05
N SER A 317 13.88 -26.61 -3.57
CA SER A 317 13.44 -26.91 -2.20
C SER A 317 14.37 -26.31 -1.14
N THR A 318 15.68 -26.33 -1.39
CA THR A 318 16.68 -25.75 -0.48
C THR A 318 16.56 -24.21 -0.46
N ILE A 319 16.36 -23.58 -1.61
CA ILE A 319 16.17 -22.12 -1.71
C ILE A 319 14.88 -21.73 -1.01
N LEU A 320 13.78 -22.44 -1.26
CA LEU A 320 12.52 -22.20 -0.57
C LEU A 320 12.68 -22.27 0.95
N SER A 321 13.30 -23.34 1.45
CA SER A 321 13.51 -23.52 2.89
C SER A 321 14.30 -22.38 3.52
N ARG A 322 15.39 -21.94 2.87
CA ARG A 322 16.19 -20.81 3.33
C ARG A 322 15.43 -19.49 3.27
N LEU A 323 14.67 -19.27 2.21
CA LEU A 323 13.86 -18.06 2.06
C LEU A 323 12.76 -17.99 3.12
N MET A 324 12.07 -19.10 3.35
CA MET A 324 11.08 -19.21 4.43
C MET A 324 11.69 -18.97 5.80
N GLU A 325 12.89 -19.51 6.08
CA GLU A 325 13.60 -19.25 7.34
C GLU A 325 13.94 -17.76 7.51
N GLN A 326 14.38 -17.10 6.45
CA GLN A 326 14.65 -15.65 6.50
C GLN A 326 13.40 -14.83 6.82
N PHE A 327 12.24 -15.27 6.36
CA PHE A 327 10.94 -14.65 6.68
C PHE A 327 10.29 -15.21 7.97
N GLY A 328 11.06 -15.86 8.85
CA GLY A 328 10.61 -16.29 10.18
C GLY A 328 9.99 -17.68 10.24
N GLY A 329 9.93 -18.42 9.14
CA GLY A 329 9.52 -19.83 9.06
C GLY A 329 8.02 -20.10 9.25
N CYS A 330 7.18 -19.07 9.32
CA CYS A 330 5.76 -19.20 9.59
C CYS A 330 4.85 -18.59 8.51
N VAL A 331 5.42 -18.02 7.45
CA VAL A 331 4.64 -17.33 6.41
C VAL A 331 3.74 -18.32 5.67
N GLU A 332 2.45 -18.07 5.71
CA GLU A 332 1.42 -18.84 5.02
C GLU A 332 1.03 -18.20 3.69
N ILE A 333 1.09 -16.86 3.65
CA ILE A 333 0.83 -16.06 2.46
C ILE A 333 1.72 -14.81 2.44
N PHE A 334 2.26 -14.53 1.26
CA PHE A 334 3.03 -13.31 0.97
C PHE A 334 2.30 -12.54 -0.12
N ILE A 335 1.64 -11.45 0.27
CA ILE A 335 0.83 -10.62 -0.64
C ILE A 335 1.71 -9.49 -1.16
N VAL A 336 1.77 -9.32 -2.46
CA VAL A 336 2.48 -8.22 -3.10
C VAL A 336 1.47 -7.27 -3.73
N GLY A 337 1.59 -6.00 -3.45
CA GLY A 337 0.69 -4.99 -3.97
C GLY A 337 1.36 -3.64 -4.21
N GLY A 338 0.62 -2.70 -4.77
CA GLY A 338 1.05 -1.32 -5.01
C GLY A 338 1.80 -1.08 -6.32
N ALA A 339 2.34 -2.12 -6.95
CA ALA A 339 2.95 -2.08 -8.29
C ALA A 339 2.99 -3.49 -8.89
N ALA A 340 3.25 -3.60 -10.18
CA ALA A 340 3.47 -4.88 -10.85
C ALA A 340 4.74 -5.55 -10.31
N LEU A 341 4.67 -6.86 -10.08
CA LEU A 341 5.84 -7.68 -9.75
C LEU A 341 6.56 -8.05 -11.03
N ASN A 342 7.88 -7.96 -11.01
CA ASN A 342 8.71 -8.37 -12.13
C ASN A 342 8.46 -9.82 -12.54
N ALA A 343 8.17 -10.06 -13.82
CA ALA A 343 7.75 -11.37 -14.34
C ALA A 343 8.78 -12.48 -14.11
N GLU A 344 10.08 -12.20 -14.22
CA GLU A 344 11.14 -13.17 -13.96
C GLU A 344 11.20 -13.57 -12.46
N THR A 345 11.09 -12.57 -11.60
CA THR A 345 11.04 -12.79 -10.14
C THR A 345 9.80 -13.59 -9.76
N GLU A 346 8.63 -13.25 -10.33
CA GLU A 346 7.38 -13.96 -10.09
C GLU A 346 7.47 -15.42 -10.54
N ASP A 347 7.91 -15.66 -11.77
CA ASP A 347 8.08 -17.01 -12.33
C ASP A 347 9.03 -17.87 -11.48
N PHE A 348 10.14 -17.28 -11.02
CA PHE A 348 11.08 -17.98 -10.14
C PHE A 348 10.44 -18.34 -8.79
N LEU A 349 9.78 -17.38 -8.12
CA LEU A 349 9.14 -17.61 -6.82
C LEU A 349 8.04 -18.69 -6.91
N ARG A 350 7.32 -18.74 -8.01
CA ARG A 350 6.33 -19.78 -8.28
C ARG A 350 6.99 -21.15 -8.52
N LYS A 351 8.08 -21.22 -9.30
CA LYS A 351 8.85 -22.45 -9.52
C LYS A 351 9.34 -23.08 -8.22
N ILE A 352 9.79 -22.27 -7.27
CA ILE A 352 10.19 -22.76 -5.95
C ILE A 352 9.00 -23.01 -5.01
N LYS A 353 7.74 -22.72 -5.45
CA LYS A 353 6.50 -22.84 -4.65
C LYS A 353 6.46 -21.93 -3.41
N PHE A 354 7.08 -20.75 -3.49
CA PHE A 354 6.94 -19.71 -2.46
C PHE A 354 5.47 -19.25 -2.41
N PRO A 355 4.87 -19.03 -1.22
CA PRO A 355 3.44 -18.73 -1.08
C PRO A 355 3.11 -17.27 -1.45
N ILE A 356 3.39 -16.90 -2.68
CA ILE A 356 3.21 -15.54 -3.20
C ILE A 356 1.90 -15.38 -3.96
N THR A 357 1.29 -14.22 -3.80
CA THR A 357 0.19 -13.73 -4.63
C THR A 357 0.35 -12.23 -4.88
N VAL A 358 -0.23 -11.74 -5.96
CA VAL A 358 -0.28 -10.31 -6.28
C VAL A 358 -1.72 -9.83 -6.12
N GLY A 359 -1.91 -8.74 -5.36
CA GLY A 359 -3.20 -8.06 -5.24
C GLY A 359 -3.18 -6.74 -6.02
N TYR A 360 -4.31 -6.41 -6.63
CA TYR A 360 -4.50 -5.15 -7.31
C TYR A 360 -5.61 -4.34 -6.65
N GLY A 361 -5.39 -3.04 -6.59
CA GLY A 361 -6.37 -2.11 -6.07
C GLY A 361 -5.92 -0.66 -6.16
N MET A 362 -6.79 0.23 -5.73
CA MET A 362 -6.56 1.66 -5.70
C MET A 362 -7.23 2.29 -4.48
N THR A 363 -6.77 3.47 -4.08
CA THR A 363 -7.32 4.16 -2.90
C THR A 363 -8.84 4.36 -3.01
N GLU A 364 -9.32 4.62 -4.22
CA GLU A 364 -10.73 4.80 -4.57
C GLU A 364 -11.59 3.53 -4.39
N CYS A 365 -10.96 2.38 -4.09
CA CYS A 365 -11.62 1.11 -3.78
C CYS A 365 -11.31 0.57 -2.37
N GLY A 366 -10.71 1.35 -1.51
CA GLY A 366 -10.54 1.13 -0.09
C GLY A 366 -9.69 -0.05 0.44
N PRO A 367 -8.67 -0.68 -0.23
CA PRO A 367 -8.18 -0.46 -1.59
C PRO A 367 -8.48 -1.58 -2.61
N LEU A 368 -8.93 -2.79 -2.20
CA LEU A 368 -8.79 -4.04 -2.96
C LEU A 368 -9.83 -4.20 -4.09
N ILE A 369 -9.35 -4.57 -5.27
CA ILE A 369 -10.17 -4.91 -6.43
C ILE A 369 -9.99 -6.38 -6.81
N CYS A 370 -8.75 -6.89 -6.82
CA CYS A 370 -8.43 -8.25 -7.22
C CYS A 370 -7.54 -8.97 -6.22
N PHE A 371 -7.81 -10.26 -6.06
CA PHE A 371 -7.02 -11.18 -5.26
C PHE A 371 -7.19 -12.61 -5.77
N GLU A 372 -6.19 -13.46 -5.56
CA GLU A 372 -6.29 -14.90 -5.75
C GLU A 372 -5.41 -15.65 -4.75
N ASP A 373 -5.84 -16.85 -4.33
CA ASP A 373 -5.03 -17.75 -3.51
C ASP A 373 -3.73 -18.11 -4.22
N PRO A 374 -2.58 -18.17 -3.53
CA PRO A 374 -1.30 -18.53 -4.13
C PRO A 374 -1.30 -19.85 -4.92
N ALA A 375 -2.17 -20.79 -4.59
CA ALA A 375 -2.27 -22.08 -5.29
C ALA A 375 -3.00 -21.97 -6.64
N LEU A 376 -3.86 -20.96 -6.82
CA LEU A 376 -4.68 -20.74 -8.02
C LEU A 376 -4.20 -19.55 -8.85
N PHE A 377 -3.33 -18.71 -8.29
CA PHE A 377 -2.85 -17.49 -8.90
C PHE A 377 -2.15 -17.74 -10.25
N LYS A 378 -2.51 -17.00 -11.31
CA LYS A 378 -1.94 -17.11 -12.65
C LYS A 378 -0.79 -16.11 -12.85
N LEU A 379 0.27 -16.56 -13.52
CA LEU A 379 1.47 -15.74 -13.80
C LEU A 379 1.10 -14.45 -14.57
N GLY A 380 1.64 -13.33 -14.13
CA GLY A 380 1.42 -12.01 -14.73
C GLY A 380 0.02 -11.44 -14.52
N SER A 381 -0.84 -12.10 -13.73
CA SER A 381 -2.17 -11.60 -13.39
C SER A 381 -2.15 -10.78 -12.10
N CYS A 382 -3.28 -10.14 -11.81
CA CYS A 382 -3.55 -9.51 -10.51
C CYS A 382 -4.51 -10.35 -9.65
N GLY A 383 -4.77 -11.61 -10.04
CA GLY A 383 -5.83 -12.42 -9.47
C GLY A 383 -7.19 -12.11 -10.08
N ARG A 384 -8.25 -12.64 -9.47
CA ARG A 384 -9.63 -12.42 -9.91
C ARG A 384 -10.23 -11.20 -9.21
N VAL A 385 -11.12 -10.51 -9.93
CA VAL A 385 -11.98 -9.49 -9.33
C VAL A 385 -12.80 -10.12 -8.20
N LEU A 386 -12.93 -9.44 -7.07
CA LEU A 386 -13.52 -9.98 -5.85
C LEU A 386 -14.98 -10.39 -6.04
N PRO A 387 -15.30 -11.68 -6.03
CA PRO A 387 -16.66 -12.14 -6.29
C PRO A 387 -17.60 -11.76 -5.14
N GLY A 388 -18.79 -11.27 -5.48
CA GLY A 388 -19.81 -10.90 -4.49
C GLY A 388 -19.65 -9.51 -3.86
N ASN A 389 -18.44 -8.92 -3.92
CA ASN A 389 -18.14 -7.57 -3.45
C ASN A 389 -18.12 -6.54 -4.57
N LEU A 390 -17.61 -6.96 -5.74
CA LEU A 390 -17.39 -6.09 -6.89
C LEU A 390 -17.93 -6.70 -8.18
N GLU A 391 -18.40 -5.83 -9.06
CA GLU A 391 -18.64 -6.10 -10.46
C GLU A 391 -17.54 -5.42 -11.28
N ALA A 392 -17.06 -6.06 -12.33
CA ALA A 392 -16.07 -5.51 -13.23
C ALA A 392 -16.50 -5.58 -14.68
N ARG A 393 -16.12 -4.57 -15.45
CA ARG A 393 -16.32 -4.50 -16.90
C ARG A 393 -15.06 -3.94 -17.55
N ILE A 394 -14.66 -4.55 -18.66
CA ILE A 394 -13.60 -4.01 -19.53
C ILE A 394 -14.29 -3.34 -20.73
N GLU A 395 -13.98 -2.09 -20.99
CA GLU A 395 -14.48 -1.37 -22.17
C GLU A 395 -13.72 -1.81 -23.42
N SER A 396 -14.04 -3.00 -23.90
CA SER A 396 -13.43 -3.61 -25.09
C SER A 396 -14.45 -4.47 -25.84
N VAL A 397 -14.28 -4.58 -27.15
CA VAL A 397 -15.05 -5.50 -28.00
C VAL A 397 -14.63 -6.96 -27.81
N ASP A 398 -13.42 -7.18 -27.30
CA ASP A 398 -12.89 -8.51 -26.93
C ASP A 398 -12.03 -8.35 -25.65
N PRO A 399 -12.67 -8.36 -24.47
CA PRO A 399 -11.99 -8.12 -23.18
C PRO A 399 -10.82 -9.07 -22.89
N LYS A 400 -10.79 -10.24 -23.51
CA LYS A 400 -9.74 -11.23 -23.33
C LYS A 400 -8.46 -10.88 -24.09
N ASN A 401 -8.60 -10.36 -25.32
CA ASN A 401 -7.46 -10.18 -26.22
C ASN A 401 -7.14 -8.71 -26.51
N ILE A 402 -8.11 -7.82 -26.38
CA ILE A 402 -7.97 -6.39 -26.68
C ILE A 402 -8.12 -5.61 -25.38
N PRO A 403 -7.06 -4.92 -24.91
CA PRO A 403 -7.14 -4.11 -23.71
C PRO A 403 -8.21 -3.01 -23.81
N GLY A 404 -8.94 -2.80 -22.72
CA GLY A 404 -9.88 -1.72 -22.54
C GLY A 404 -9.80 -1.16 -21.13
N GLU A 405 -10.43 -0.01 -20.87
CA GLU A 405 -10.46 0.54 -19.52
C GLU A 405 -11.24 -0.39 -18.58
N LEU A 406 -10.69 -0.61 -17.40
CA LEU A 406 -11.36 -1.34 -16.32
C LEU A 406 -12.34 -0.42 -15.59
N LEU A 407 -13.60 -0.82 -15.53
CA LEU A 407 -14.64 -0.20 -14.74
C LEU A 407 -15.06 -1.12 -13.59
N ILE A 408 -15.23 -0.54 -12.40
CA ILE A 408 -15.58 -1.28 -11.18
C ILE A 408 -16.84 -0.67 -10.56
N ARG A 409 -17.73 -1.53 -10.09
CA ARG A 409 -18.90 -1.15 -9.29
C ARG A 409 -19.03 -2.07 -8.08
N GLY A 410 -19.44 -1.55 -6.94
CA GLY A 410 -19.70 -2.36 -5.75
C GLY A 410 -19.36 -1.66 -4.44
N GLU A 411 -19.39 -2.44 -3.36
CA GLU A 411 -19.28 -1.90 -2.00
C GLU A 411 -17.91 -1.29 -1.65
N HIS A 412 -16.85 -1.62 -2.38
CA HIS A 412 -15.53 -1.05 -2.14
C HIS A 412 -15.35 0.34 -2.76
N VAL A 413 -16.19 0.71 -3.75
CA VAL A 413 -16.03 1.96 -4.50
C VAL A 413 -16.33 3.16 -3.61
N MET A 414 -15.43 4.16 -3.64
CA MET A 414 -15.49 5.39 -2.88
C MET A 414 -16.82 6.15 -3.09
N ARG A 415 -17.15 7.01 -2.14
CA ARG A 415 -18.27 7.95 -2.30
C ARG A 415 -17.99 9.06 -3.31
N GLY A 416 -16.71 9.41 -3.52
CA GLY A 416 -16.24 10.48 -4.40
C GLY A 416 -15.02 11.21 -3.81
N TYR A 417 -14.63 12.30 -4.44
CA TYR A 417 -13.55 13.18 -3.95
C TYR A 417 -14.12 14.34 -3.12
N PHE A 418 -13.58 14.51 -1.93
CA PHE A 418 -14.01 15.54 -0.98
C PHE A 418 -13.89 16.94 -1.59
N LYS A 419 -14.98 17.72 -1.59
CA LYS A 419 -15.07 19.07 -2.15
C LYS A 419 -14.62 19.17 -3.62
N ASN A 420 -14.78 18.10 -4.41
CA ASN A 420 -14.36 18.10 -5.81
C ASN A 420 -15.33 17.27 -6.68
N GLU A 421 -16.52 17.81 -6.89
CA GLU A 421 -17.58 17.18 -7.70
C GLU A 421 -17.12 16.97 -9.14
N THR A 422 -16.46 17.96 -9.75
CA THR A 422 -15.96 17.85 -11.13
C THR A 422 -15.01 16.64 -11.29
N ALA A 423 -14.10 16.42 -10.33
CA ALA A 423 -13.21 15.27 -10.39
C ALA A 423 -13.94 13.96 -10.07
N THR A 424 -15.01 14.01 -9.27
CA THR A 424 -15.86 12.86 -8.97
C THR A 424 -16.63 12.42 -10.20
N ASP A 425 -17.34 13.34 -10.86
CA ASP A 425 -18.12 13.09 -12.07
C ASP A 425 -17.27 12.60 -13.24
N ALA A 426 -15.99 13.03 -13.28
CA ALA A 426 -15.06 12.58 -14.30
C ALA A 426 -14.64 11.10 -14.15
N VAL A 427 -14.88 10.46 -13.01
CA VAL A 427 -14.47 9.07 -12.76
C VAL A 427 -15.59 8.17 -12.23
N LEU A 428 -16.72 8.73 -11.81
CA LEU A 428 -17.89 7.97 -11.35
C LEU A 428 -19.09 8.26 -12.25
N GLU A 429 -19.49 7.28 -13.04
CA GLU A 429 -20.65 7.37 -13.93
C GLU A 429 -21.59 6.19 -13.66
N ASP A 430 -22.87 6.46 -13.34
CA ASP A 430 -23.89 5.45 -13.04
C ASP A 430 -23.46 4.37 -12.03
N GLY A 431 -22.66 4.77 -11.03
CA GLY A 431 -22.12 3.88 -10.00
C GLY A 431 -20.91 3.05 -10.45
N TRP A 432 -20.40 3.25 -11.66
CA TRP A 432 -19.16 2.68 -12.15
C TRP A 432 -18.01 3.64 -11.94
N LEU A 433 -16.93 3.11 -11.35
CA LEU A 433 -15.65 3.81 -11.22
C LEU A 433 -14.78 3.51 -12.45
N HIS A 434 -14.43 4.53 -13.19
CA HIS A 434 -13.39 4.51 -14.22
C HIS A 434 -12.02 4.49 -13.53
N THR A 435 -11.32 3.35 -13.60
CA THR A 435 -10.04 3.18 -12.87
C THR A 435 -8.89 3.91 -13.53
N GLY A 436 -9.00 4.21 -14.81
CA GLY A 436 -7.92 4.72 -15.65
C GLY A 436 -6.85 3.67 -15.97
N ASP A 437 -7.11 2.39 -15.65
CA ASP A 437 -6.21 1.27 -15.95
C ASP A 437 -6.70 0.50 -17.17
N MET A 438 -5.80 0.28 -18.15
CA MET A 438 -6.04 -0.57 -19.31
C MET A 438 -5.78 -2.03 -18.96
N CYS A 439 -6.77 -2.89 -19.14
CA CYS A 439 -6.75 -4.28 -18.68
C CYS A 439 -7.28 -5.24 -19.75
N THR A 440 -6.87 -6.51 -19.63
CA THR A 440 -7.57 -7.65 -20.23
C THR A 440 -8.08 -8.56 -19.12
N MET A 441 -9.13 -9.33 -19.40
CA MET A 441 -9.76 -10.21 -18.39
C MET A 441 -10.15 -11.54 -19.02
N ASP A 442 -9.72 -12.64 -18.40
CA ASP A 442 -10.12 -13.99 -18.76
C ASP A 442 -11.61 -14.25 -18.44
N GLU A 443 -12.17 -15.30 -18.99
CA GLU A 443 -13.57 -15.72 -18.77
C GLU A 443 -13.88 -16.05 -17.30
N ASP A 444 -12.88 -16.42 -16.50
CA ASP A 444 -13.01 -16.71 -15.07
C ASP A 444 -12.83 -15.47 -14.18
N GLY A 445 -12.71 -14.28 -14.77
CA GLY A 445 -12.54 -13.01 -14.05
C GLY A 445 -11.10 -12.71 -13.64
N THR A 446 -10.11 -13.48 -14.10
CA THR A 446 -8.69 -13.17 -13.87
C THR A 446 -8.29 -11.94 -14.66
N LEU A 447 -7.73 -10.93 -13.98
CA LEU A 447 -7.39 -9.62 -14.53
C LEU A 447 -5.89 -9.51 -14.80
N TYR A 448 -5.55 -8.87 -15.93
CA TYR A 448 -4.19 -8.53 -16.33
C TYR A 448 -4.11 -7.04 -16.64
N ILE A 449 -3.25 -6.29 -15.95
CA ILE A 449 -3.02 -4.87 -16.21
C ILE A 449 -2.04 -4.76 -17.39
N ARG A 450 -2.34 -3.85 -18.33
CA ARG A 450 -1.51 -3.56 -19.51
C ARG A 450 -0.85 -2.19 -19.41
N GLY A 451 -1.46 -1.24 -18.74
CA GLY A 451 -0.93 0.11 -18.55
C GLY A 451 -1.99 1.08 -18.07
N ARG A 452 -1.69 2.37 -18.18
CA ARG A 452 -2.60 3.47 -17.83
C ARG A 452 -3.20 4.12 -19.08
N CYS A 453 -4.50 4.39 -19.08
CA CYS A 453 -5.19 5.08 -20.18
C CYS A 453 -4.45 6.36 -20.62
N LYS A 454 -4.06 7.19 -19.65
CA LYS A 454 -3.39 8.49 -19.91
C LYS A 454 -1.92 8.39 -20.33
N ASN A 455 -1.28 7.23 -20.16
CA ASN A 455 0.12 7.01 -20.57
C ASN A 455 0.21 6.30 -21.91
N MET A 456 -0.91 5.80 -22.42
CA MET A 456 -0.98 5.13 -23.71
C MET A 456 -0.50 6.05 -24.82
N ILE A 457 0.38 5.54 -25.65
CA ILE A 457 0.92 6.21 -26.83
C ILE A 457 0.23 5.64 -28.06
N LEU A 458 -0.28 6.51 -28.94
CA LEU A 458 -0.84 6.08 -30.20
C LEU A 458 0.29 5.99 -31.25
N SER A 459 0.53 4.81 -31.80
CA SER A 459 1.52 4.64 -32.88
C SER A 459 1.10 5.36 -34.16
N GLY A 460 2.04 5.68 -35.01
CA GLY A 460 1.76 6.25 -36.34
C GLY A 460 0.86 5.37 -37.26
N SER A 461 0.70 4.09 -36.91
CA SER A 461 -0.19 3.12 -37.56
C SER A 461 -1.55 2.95 -36.86
N GLY A 462 -1.84 3.75 -35.80
CA GLY A 462 -3.09 3.71 -35.10
C GLY A 462 -3.21 2.61 -34.04
N GLN A 463 -2.11 1.98 -33.66
CA GLN A 463 -2.08 0.94 -32.62
C GLN A 463 -1.76 1.57 -31.24
N ASN A 464 -2.39 1.05 -30.22
CA ASN A 464 -2.12 1.45 -28.83
C ASN A 464 -0.81 0.82 -28.36
N ILE A 465 0.08 1.64 -27.82
CA ILE A 465 1.33 1.24 -27.18
C ILE A 465 1.20 1.52 -25.70
N TYR A 466 1.53 0.54 -24.86
CA TYR A 466 1.55 0.65 -23.40
C TYR A 466 2.99 0.76 -22.94
N PRO A 467 3.48 1.96 -22.62
CA PRO A 467 4.88 2.18 -22.24
C PRO A 467 5.34 1.29 -21.10
N GLU A 468 4.44 1.03 -20.14
CA GLU A 468 4.71 0.21 -18.97
C GLU A 468 5.13 -1.23 -19.33
N GLU A 469 4.56 -1.83 -20.36
CA GLU A 469 4.94 -3.17 -20.83
C GLU A 469 6.36 -3.20 -21.42
N ILE A 470 6.74 -2.13 -22.12
CA ILE A 470 8.09 -1.99 -22.68
C ILE A 470 9.11 -1.74 -21.55
N GLU A 471 8.74 -0.86 -20.61
CA GLU A 471 9.55 -0.53 -19.42
C GLU A 471 9.80 -1.76 -18.55
N GLU A 472 8.79 -2.60 -18.33
CA GLU A 472 8.94 -3.85 -17.59
C GLU A 472 10.02 -4.73 -18.21
N ARG A 473 10.00 -4.90 -19.54
CA ARG A 473 11.01 -5.71 -20.27
C ARG A 473 12.39 -5.07 -20.18
N LEU A 474 12.45 -3.74 -20.36
CA LEU A 474 13.71 -2.99 -20.31
C LEU A 474 14.34 -3.02 -18.92
N ASN A 475 13.54 -2.91 -17.87
CA ASN A 475 13.99 -2.98 -16.47
C ASN A 475 14.55 -4.36 -16.09
N ASN A 476 14.34 -5.39 -16.92
CA ASN A 476 14.93 -6.72 -16.74
C ASN A 476 16.29 -6.88 -17.43
N LEU A 477 16.71 -5.92 -18.24
CA LEU A 477 17.98 -5.99 -18.93
C LEU A 477 19.15 -5.55 -18.05
N TYR A 478 20.32 -6.00 -18.43
CA TYR A 478 21.56 -5.79 -17.70
C TYR A 478 21.85 -4.30 -17.46
N MET A 479 22.26 -3.94 -16.24
CA MET A 479 22.57 -2.57 -15.83
C MET A 479 21.41 -1.56 -15.92
N VAL A 480 20.16 -1.98 -15.96
CA VAL A 480 18.99 -1.10 -15.91
C VAL A 480 18.41 -1.10 -14.51
N ALA A 481 18.40 0.06 -13.84
CA ALA A 481 17.75 0.26 -12.53
C ALA A 481 16.28 0.66 -12.71
N GLU A 482 16.01 1.62 -13.60
CA GLU A 482 14.69 2.14 -13.92
C GLU A 482 14.64 2.64 -15.36
N SER A 483 13.48 2.57 -15.98
CA SER A 483 13.25 3.13 -17.30
C SER A 483 11.93 3.86 -17.43
N LEU A 484 11.85 4.76 -18.39
CA LEU A 484 10.66 5.50 -18.78
C LEU A 484 10.61 5.61 -20.30
N VAL A 485 9.55 5.10 -20.90
CA VAL A 485 9.34 5.18 -22.37
C VAL A 485 8.43 6.36 -22.69
N ILE A 486 8.88 7.21 -23.59
CA ILE A 486 8.19 8.41 -24.06
C ILE A 486 8.11 8.43 -25.59
N GLU A 487 7.16 9.18 -26.11
CA GLU A 487 7.07 9.50 -27.52
C GLU A 487 7.95 10.72 -27.83
N ASN A 488 8.75 10.61 -28.89
CA ASN A 488 9.59 11.70 -29.41
C ASN A 488 9.53 11.72 -30.95
N GLY A 489 8.83 12.68 -31.50
CA GLY A 489 8.72 12.87 -32.96
C GLY A 489 8.13 11.65 -33.71
N GLY A 490 7.12 10.99 -33.15
CA GLY A 490 6.48 9.81 -33.71
C GLY A 490 7.26 8.50 -33.50
N LYS A 491 8.32 8.52 -32.69
CA LYS A 491 9.13 7.35 -32.31
C LYS A 491 9.18 7.19 -30.81
N LEU A 492 9.38 5.95 -30.34
CA LEU A 492 9.58 5.68 -28.92
C LEU A 492 11.04 5.92 -28.55
N THR A 493 11.25 6.62 -27.46
CA THR A 493 12.55 6.82 -26.81
C THR A 493 12.46 6.31 -25.38
N ALA A 494 13.42 5.50 -24.95
CA ALA A 494 13.53 5.07 -23.56
C ALA A 494 14.57 5.93 -22.82
N LEU A 495 14.16 6.52 -21.71
CA LEU A 495 15.05 7.11 -20.72
C LEU A 495 15.43 6.00 -19.74
N VAL A 496 16.72 5.80 -19.47
CA VAL A 496 17.18 4.73 -18.58
C VAL A 496 18.09 5.29 -17.51
N VAL A 497 17.78 4.99 -16.27
CA VAL A 497 18.70 5.16 -15.13
C VAL A 497 19.48 3.87 -14.98
N PRO A 498 20.82 3.89 -15.18
CA PRO A 498 21.66 2.71 -14.99
C PRO A 498 21.71 2.25 -13.52
N ASP A 499 21.90 0.95 -13.29
CA ASP A 499 22.19 0.42 -11.95
C ASP A 499 23.66 0.69 -11.57
N TYR A 500 23.90 1.89 -11.06
CA TYR A 500 25.22 2.32 -10.64
C TYR A 500 25.78 1.48 -9.46
N GLU A 501 24.92 0.91 -8.62
CA GLU A 501 25.35 0.02 -7.53
C GLU A 501 25.93 -1.28 -8.10
N LEU A 502 25.25 -1.85 -9.08
CA LEU A 502 25.69 -3.06 -9.77
C LEU A 502 26.95 -2.78 -10.59
N ALA A 503 26.99 -1.66 -11.33
CA ALA A 503 28.15 -1.25 -12.11
C ALA A 503 29.42 -1.13 -11.24
N ASN A 504 29.30 -0.49 -10.08
CA ASN A 504 30.40 -0.39 -9.12
C ASN A 504 30.81 -1.76 -8.54
N ALA A 505 29.84 -2.62 -8.22
CA ALA A 505 30.10 -3.94 -7.66
C ALA A 505 30.82 -4.88 -8.66
N GLU A 506 30.54 -4.74 -9.94
CA GLU A 506 31.13 -5.54 -11.02
C GLU A 506 32.36 -4.88 -11.67
N GLY A 507 32.70 -3.65 -11.25
CA GLY A 507 33.84 -2.91 -11.81
C GLY A 507 33.63 -2.48 -13.25
N VAL A 508 32.37 -2.23 -13.65
CA VAL A 508 32.04 -1.75 -15.00
C VAL A 508 32.38 -0.28 -15.12
N ASP A 509 33.18 0.07 -16.14
CA ASP A 509 33.53 1.44 -16.44
C ASP A 509 32.29 2.21 -16.92
N MET A 510 32.09 3.41 -16.38
CA MET A 510 30.98 4.29 -16.76
C MET A 510 30.99 4.66 -18.26
N GLU A 511 32.17 4.66 -18.89
CA GLU A 511 32.32 4.91 -20.32
C GLU A 511 31.72 3.78 -21.19
N ARG A 512 31.55 2.59 -20.62
CA ARG A 512 30.94 1.43 -21.29
C ARG A 512 29.42 1.40 -21.22
N LEU A 513 28.80 2.19 -20.34
CA LEU A 513 27.34 2.21 -20.19
C LEU A 513 26.58 2.50 -21.48
N PRO A 514 27.00 3.44 -22.34
CA PRO A 514 26.33 3.66 -23.63
C PRO A 514 26.35 2.42 -24.55
N GLU A 515 27.45 1.66 -24.55
CA GLU A 515 27.58 0.42 -25.34
C GLU A 515 26.60 -0.65 -24.80
N ILE A 516 26.57 -0.85 -23.47
CA ILE A 516 25.64 -1.76 -22.79
C ILE A 516 24.18 -1.36 -23.09
N MET A 517 23.84 -0.07 -23.03
CA MET A 517 22.49 0.39 -23.34
C MET A 517 22.11 0.17 -24.82
N ASN A 518 23.07 0.24 -25.74
CA ASN A 518 22.82 -0.09 -27.13
C ASN A 518 22.59 -1.60 -27.33
N GLU A 519 23.31 -2.46 -26.61
CA GLU A 519 23.03 -3.91 -26.60
C GLU A 519 21.64 -4.19 -26.03
N ASN A 520 21.26 -3.52 -24.93
CA ASN A 520 19.94 -3.61 -24.35
C ASN A 520 18.85 -3.16 -25.31
N LEU A 521 19.08 -2.08 -26.09
CA LEU A 521 18.14 -1.62 -27.12
C LEU A 521 17.91 -2.70 -28.19
N GLN A 522 18.98 -3.32 -28.66
CA GLN A 522 18.86 -4.40 -29.65
C GLN A 522 18.08 -5.58 -29.07
N GLN A 523 18.43 -6.01 -27.85
CA GLN A 523 17.76 -7.10 -27.16
C GLN A 523 16.27 -6.79 -26.92
N LEU A 524 15.94 -5.61 -26.37
CA LEU A 524 14.56 -5.16 -26.16
C LEU A 524 13.74 -5.24 -27.45
N ASN A 525 14.30 -4.75 -28.56
CA ASN A 525 13.62 -4.72 -29.85
C ASN A 525 13.38 -6.11 -30.47
N THR A 526 13.96 -7.17 -29.93
CA THR A 526 13.60 -8.56 -30.25
C THR A 526 12.43 -9.09 -29.41
N MET A 527 12.12 -8.42 -28.29
CA MET A 527 11.12 -8.87 -27.29
C MET A 527 9.77 -8.16 -27.44
N VAL A 528 9.73 -7.08 -28.23
CA VAL A 528 8.53 -6.24 -28.41
C VAL A 528 7.97 -6.36 -29.83
N ALA A 529 6.71 -6.00 -30.02
CA ALA A 529 6.08 -5.99 -31.35
C ALA A 529 6.74 -4.92 -32.25
N SER A 530 6.55 -5.05 -33.57
CA SER A 530 7.21 -4.16 -34.54
C SER A 530 6.86 -2.68 -34.37
N TYR A 531 5.63 -2.39 -33.92
CA TYR A 531 5.15 -1.02 -33.63
C TYR A 531 5.55 -0.48 -32.27
N GLU A 532 6.04 -1.35 -31.37
CA GLU A 532 6.54 -1.01 -30.02
C GLU A 532 8.06 -0.81 -29.98
N LYS A 533 8.74 -0.94 -31.12
CA LYS A 533 10.19 -0.82 -31.17
C LYS A 533 10.65 0.57 -30.70
N VAL A 534 11.58 0.55 -29.77
CA VAL A 534 12.24 1.75 -29.24
C VAL A 534 13.33 2.16 -30.24
N ALA A 535 13.37 3.44 -30.60
CA ALA A 535 14.33 3.97 -31.53
C ALA A 535 15.71 4.19 -30.92
N ASN A 536 15.74 4.66 -29.66
CA ASN A 536 16.97 4.92 -28.94
C ASN A 536 16.78 4.83 -27.42
N ILE A 537 17.89 4.56 -26.72
CA ILE A 537 17.98 4.69 -25.25
C ILE A 537 18.81 5.93 -24.93
N VAL A 538 18.28 6.76 -24.04
CA VAL A 538 18.96 7.93 -23.47
C VAL A 538 19.28 7.66 -22.02
N ILE A 539 20.55 7.72 -21.63
CA ILE A 539 20.96 7.55 -20.24
C ILE A 539 20.54 8.77 -19.44
N HIS A 540 19.67 8.56 -18.47
CA HIS A 540 19.29 9.56 -17.47
C HIS A 540 20.16 9.38 -16.22
N ARG A 541 20.92 10.40 -15.86
CA ARG A 541 21.97 10.25 -14.83
C ARG A 541 21.46 10.28 -13.39
N GLU A 542 20.28 10.85 -13.19
CA GLU A 542 19.65 11.01 -11.88
C GLU A 542 18.47 10.06 -11.75
N GLU A 543 18.06 9.72 -10.53
CA GLU A 543 16.82 9.00 -10.31
C GLU A 543 15.62 9.84 -10.79
N PHE A 544 14.60 9.17 -11.33
CA PHE A 544 13.38 9.86 -11.71
C PHE A 544 12.67 10.46 -10.49
N VAL A 545 12.14 11.67 -10.65
CA VAL A 545 11.30 12.30 -9.61
C VAL A 545 10.02 11.49 -9.43
N LYS A 546 9.77 11.11 -8.20
CA LYS A 546 8.65 10.23 -7.83
C LYS A 546 7.62 10.95 -6.96
N THR A 547 6.41 10.43 -6.98
CA THR A 547 5.39 10.79 -6.01
C THR A 547 5.74 10.16 -4.64
N PRO A 548 5.10 10.58 -3.52
CA PRO A 548 5.24 9.89 -2.23
C PRO A 548 4.90 8.39 -2.29
N LYS A 549 4.08 7.97 -3.26
CA LYS A 549 3.76 6.56 -3.56
C LYS A 549 4.81 5.85 -4.43
N ARG A 550 5.98 6.47 -4.65
CA ARG A 550 7.08 5.95 -5.48
C ARG A 550 6.80 5.80 -6.97
N SER A 551 5.70 6.32 -7.51
CA SER A 551 5.41 6.35 -8.94
C SER A 551 6.16 7.49 -9.62
N ILE A 552 6.76 7.24 -10.79
CA ILE A 552 7.47 8.27 -11.58
C ILE A 552 6.49 9.37 -12.01
N LYS A 553 6.87 10.63 -11.82
CA LYS A 553 6.12 11.79 -12.31
C LYS A 553 6.39 11.98 -13.81
N ARG A 554 5.78 11.12 -14.66
CA ARG A 554 6.00 11.07 -16.11
C ARG A 554 5.87 12.42 -16.82
N TYR A 555 4.97 13.29 -16.37
CA TYR A 555 4.73 14.62 -16.96
C TYR A 555 5.95 15.56 -16.88
N LEU A 556 6.96 15.23 -16.08
CA LEU A 556 8.23 15.96 -16.03
C LEU A 556 9.19 15.56 -17.16
N TYR A 557 8.96 14.42 -17.81
CA TYR A 557 9.86 13.79 -18.77
C TYR A 557 9.22 13.69 -20.16
N THR A 558 8.90 14.83 -20.74
CA THR A 558 8.46 14.92 -22.14
C THR A 558 9.66 15.24 -23.04
N ALA A 559 9.60 14.82 -24.32
CA ALA A 559 10.67 15.12 -25.29
C ALA A 559 11.02 16.62 -25.36
N GLU A 560 9.99 17.48 -25.31
CA GLU A 560 10.17 18.95 -25.29
C GLU A 560 10.97 19.42 -24.06
N ARG A 561 10.61 18.96 -22.85
CA ARG A 561 11.27 19.37 -21.60
C ARG A 561 12.71 18.89 -21.50
N LEU A 562 13.00 17.77 -22.12
CA LEU A 562 14.34 17.17 -22.14
C LEU A 562 15.19 17.67 -23.31
N ASN A 563 14.63 18.55 -24.19
CA ASN A 563 15.30 19.02 -25.42
C ASN A 563 15.85 17.87 -26.26
N LEU A 564 15.12 16.74 -26.33
CA LEU A 564 15.52 15.62 -27.17
C LEU A 564 15.22 15.94 -28.64
N GLN A 565 16.25 15.89 -29.48
CA GLN A 565 16.17 16.06 -30.93
C GLN A 565 15.93 14.75 -31.65
#